data_63934e64c13180511a6895ca83a60235
#
_entry.id   63934e64c13180511a6895ca83a60235
#
_cell.length_a   1.000
_cell.length_b   1.000
_cell.length_c   1.000
_cell.angle_alpha   90.00
_cell.angle_beta   90.00
_cell.angle_gamma   90.00
#
_symmetry.space_group_name_H-M   'P 1'
#
loop_
_entity.id
_entity.type
_entity.pdbx_description
1 polymer ?
#
loop_
_entity_poly.entity_id
_entity_poly.type
_entity_poly.pdbx_seq_one_letter_code
_entity_poly.pdbx_strand_id
1 'polypeptide(L)'
;MMKEKKLSRIALMLGLLAFVVGVSATNAFAAGPGTVTMTVTAVGKKDVNPPAVTKEDVQFFLNKERTQVANWRRGEKLYLAVLIDDSLDVTVANQWNELKEFFNAQPQTTYISVAYARNGAAMLAQDFTNNHELAAKALRLPVGTGAFSSPYLALLDLMKRWPSSADRRSILLISSGIDYFRGNFPSSPDVDSTFQRAQKQNINIWSIYAPDAEHRSRGFFRAFRGQSDLSRLAEETGAESYYLGTSAPVSFKPYLDELAVHLANQYLLTFKGNGGAKERFERVRITTELPHVEFLAAPQVFLPAAQ
;
A
#
# COMPACT_ATOMS: atom_id res chain seq x y z
N MET A 1 -87.84 -12.75 2.83
CA MET A 1 -88.11 -12.92 1.38
C MET A 1 -86.81 -12.92 0.64
N MET A 2 -86.51 -14.06 0.05
CA MET A 2 -85.25 -14.42 -0.64
C MET A 2 -84.83 -13.48 -1.74
N LYS A 3 -83.49 -13.35 -1.97
CA LYS A 3 -82.89 -13.57 -3.26
C LYS A 3 -81.37 -13.64 -3.15
N GLU A 4 -80.82 -14.78 -3.51
CA GLU A 4 -79.42 -15.05 -3.82
C GLU A 4 -78.95 -14.23 -4.97
N LYS A 5 -77.66 -13.88 -4.94
CA LYS A 5 -76.94 -13.53 -6.19
C LYS A 5 -75.54 -14.12 -6.19
N LYS A 6 -75.37 -14.91 -7.20
CA LYS A 6 -74.25 -15.73 -7.67
C LYS A 6 -72.87 -15.06 -7.57
N LEU A 7 -71.91 -15.85 -7.09
CA LEU A 7 -70.49 -15.64 -7.27
C LEU A 7 -70.07 -15.74 -8.76
N SER A 8 -69.35 -14.76 -9.20
CA SER A 8 -68.56 -14.84 -10.43
C SER A 8 -67.08 -14.97 -10.06
N ARG A 9 -66.51 -16.11 -10.38
CA ARG A 9 -65.08 -16.44 -10.23
C ARG A 9 -64.32 -15.75 -11.36
N ILE A 10 -63.50 -14.75 -11.06
CA ILE A 10 -62.48 -14.28 -11.99
C ILE A 10 -61.14 -14.83 -11.45
N ALA A 11 -60.59 -15.78 -12.22
CA ALA A 11 -59.25 -16.32 -11.98
C ALA A 11 -58.22 -15.28 -12.41
N LEU A 12 -57.50 -14.74 -11.41
CA LEU A 12 -56.35 -13.87 -11.68
C LEU A 12 -55.11 -14.78 -11.79
N MET A 13 -54.64 -14.97 -13.01
CA MET A 13 -53.33 -15.57 -13.26
C MET A 13 -52.26 -14.57 -12.85
N LEU A 14 -51.61 -14.79 -11.72
CA LEU A 14 -50.34 -14.11 -11.39
C LEU A 14 -49.20 -14.83 -12.07
N GLY A 15 -48.68 -14.22 -13.14
CA GLY A 15 -47.42 -14.62 -13.74
C GLY A 15 -46.27 -14.32 -12.83
N LEU A 16 -45.62 -15.34 -12.26
CA LEU A 16 -44.42 -15.24 -11.47
C LEU A 16 -43.23 -15.01 -12.42
N LEU A 17 -42.86 -13.75 -12.62
CA LEU A 17 -41.63 -13.41 -13.35
C LEU A 17 -40.45 -13.63 -12.39
N ALA A 18 -39.78 -14.78 -12.49
CA ALA A 18 -38.56 -15.07 -11.76
C ALA A 18 -37.43 -14.21 -12.36
N PHE A 19 -37.10 -13.11 -11.72
CA PHE A 19 -35.92 -12.30 -11.97
C PHE A 19 -34.71 -13.07 -11.41
N VAL A 20 -34.04 -13.85 -12.26
CA VAL A 20 -32.74 -14.44 -11.93
C VAL A 20 -31.73 -13.31 -11.92
N VAL A 21 -31.52 -12.70 -10.75
CA VAL A 21 -30.36 -11.85 -10.52
C VAL A 21 -29.14 -12.75 -10.48
N GLY A 22 -28.42 -12.80 -11.58
CA GLY A 22 -27.10 -13.42 -11.66
C GLY A 22 -26.16 -12.67 -10.73
N VAL A 23 -26.05 -13.12 -9.48
CA VAL A 23 -24.97 -12.71 -8.58
C VAL A 23 -23.71 -13.31 -9.18
N SER A 24 -22.97 -12.51 -9.97
CA SER A 24 -21.59 -12.81 -10.29
C SER A 24 -20.82 -12.79 -8.97
N ALA A 25 -20.67 -13.95 -8.35
CA ALA A 25 -19.78 -14.13 -7.23
C ALA A 25 -18.36 -13.83 -7.72
N THR A 26 -17.92 -12.60 -7.56
CA THR A 26 -16.49 -12.28 -7.57
C THR A 26 -15.89 -13.10 -6.45
N ASN A 27 -15.19 -14.18 -6.81
CA ASN A 27 -14.41 -14.97 -5.89
C ASN A 27 -13.27 -14.08 -5.35
N ALA A 28 -13.57 -13.25 -4.35
CA ALA A 28 -12.57 -12.79 -3.43
C ALA A 28 -12.06 -14.06 -2.74
N PHE A 29 -10.92 -14.57 -3.16
CA PHE A 29 -10.24 -15.66 -2.47
C PHE A 29 -9.88 -15.14 -1.07
N ALA A 30 -10.78 -15.30 -0.13
CA ALA A 30 -10.41 -15.28 1.28
C ALA A 30 -9.33 -16.37 1.42
N ALA A 31 -8.17 -16.00 1.93
CA ALA A 31 -7.11 -16.96 2.22
C ALA A 31 -7.73 -18.07 3.10
N GLY A 32 -7.75 -19.31 2.59
CA GLY A 32 -8.26 -20.44 3.35
C GLY A 32 -7.41 -20.66 4.61
N PRO A 33 -7.90 -21.38 5.61
CA PRO A 33 -7.13 -21.66 6.82
C PRO A 33 -5.77 -22.24 6.44
N GLY A 34 -4.69 -21.66 6.97
CA GLY A 34 -3.32 -22.05 6.70
C GLY A 34 -2.73 -21.56 5.36
N THR A 35 -3.32 -20.58 4.70
CA THR A 35 -2.73 -19.88 3.55
C THR A 35 -2.29 -18.46 3.91
N VAL A 36 -1.16 -18.06 3.35
CA VAL A 36 -0.57 -16.73 3.54
C VAL A 36 -0.37 -16.08 2.17
N THR A 37 -0.67 -14.80 2.08
CA THR A 37 -0.50 -14.02 0.85
C THR A 37 0.46 -12.86 1.11
N MET A 38 1.39 -12.64 0.19
CA MET A 38 2.29 -11.50 0.19
C MET A 38 2.30 -10.80 -1.17
N THR A 39 2.57 -9.50 -1.16
CA THR A 39 2.74 -8.71 -2.38
C THR A 39 4.19 -8.81 -2.86
N VAL A 40 4.35 -9.04 -4.15
CA VAL A 40 5.64 -9.11 -4.85
C VAL A 40 5.57 -8.19 -6.05
N THR A 41 6.54 -7.30 -6.19
CA THR A 41 6.64 -6.40 -7.35
C THR A 41 7.69 -6.95 -8.30
N ALA A 42 7.33 -7.20 -9.56
CA ALA A 42 8.29 -7.53 -10.60
C ALA A 42 8.90 -6.22 -11.15
N VAL A 43 10.22 -6.17 -11.19
CA VAL A 43 10.99 -5.02 -11.65
C VAL A 43 11.86 -5.41 -12.82
N GLY A 44 11.84 -4.61 -13.87
CA GLY A 44 12.73 -4.78 -15.02
C GLY A 44 14.07 -4.10 -14.79
N LYS A 45 15.15 -4.73 -15.21
CA LYS A 45 16.48 -4.07 -15.18
C LYS A 45 16.52 -2.92 -16.19
N LYS A 46 17.17 -1.81 -15.80
CA LYS A 46 17.38 -0.61 -16.64
C LYS A 46 16.08 0.09 -17.07
N ASP A 47 15.14 0.26 -16.15
CA ASP A 47 13.88 0.99 -16.38
C ASP A 47 12.99 0.40 -17.50
N VAL A 48 13.24 -0.85 -17.90
CA VAL A 48 12.41 -1.57 -18.83
C VAL A 48 11.21 -2.15 -18.09
N ASN A 49 10.00 -1.96 -18.63
CA ASN A 49 8.81 -2.60 -18.07
C ASN A 49 9.01 -4.13 -18.10
N PRO A 50 8.92 -4.84 -16.96
CA PRO A 50 9.17 -6.27 -16.93
C PRO A 50 8.13 -7.02 -17.78
N PRO A 51 8.50 -8.15 -18.40
CA PRO A 51 7.54 -9.04 -19.05
C PRO A 51 6.52 -9.56 -18.04
N ALA A 52 5.41 -10.08 -18.54
CA ALA A 52 4.44 -10.77 -17.69
C ALA A 52 5.11 -11.99 -17.04
N VAL A 53 5.07 -12.05 -15.71
CA VAL A 53 5.62 -13.15 -14.92
C VAL A 53 4.49 -14.16 -14.64
N THR A 54 4.74 -15.42 -14.97
CA THR A 54 3.82 -16.52 -14.68
C THR A 54 4.21 -17.22 -13.36
N LYS A 55 3.34 -18.09 -12.87
CA LYS A 55 3.61 -18.85 -11.65
C LYS A 55 4.84 -19.76 -11.79
N GLU A 56 5.06 -20.29 -12.96
CA GLU A 56 6.14 -21.19 -13.32
C GLU A 56 7.51 -20.50 -13.28
N ASP A 57 7.53 -19.20 -13.51
CA ASP A 57 8.74 -18.36 -13.48
C ASP A 57 9.20 -18.03 -12.05
N VAL A 58 8.38 -18.34 -11.03
CA VAL A 58 8.61 -17.92 -9.64
C VAL A 58 9.16 -19.07 -8.80
N GLN A 59 10.33 -18.86 -8.22
CA GLN A 59 10.90 -19.73 -7.22
C GLN A 59 10.77 -19.07 -5.85
N PHE A 60 10.02 -19.69 -4.96
CA PHE A 60 9.75 -19.18 -3.62
C PHE A 60 10.39 -20.07 -2.55
N PHE A 61 11.10 -19.44 -1.62
CA PHE A 61 11.77 -20.10 -0.50
C PHE A 61 11.31 -19.49 0.83
N LEU A 62 10.86 -20.35 1.72
CA LEU A 62 10.54 -20.03 3.10
C LEU A 62 11.62 -20.64 4.01
N ASN A 63 12.31 -19.82 4.80
CA ASN A 63 13.42 -20.30 5.65
C ASN A 63 14.47 -21.15 4.92
N LYS A 64 14.83 -20.79 3.69
CA LYS A 64 15.73 -21.51 2.78
C LYS A 64 15.15 -22.80 2.17
N GLU A 65 13.96 -23.23 2.56
CA GLU A 65 13.29 -24.38 1.97
C GLU A 65 12.42 -23.95 0.79
N ARG A 66 12.56 -24.64 -0.34
CA ARG A 66 11.72 -24.38 -1.52
C ARG A 66 10.28 -24.72 -1.19
N THR A 67 9.40 -23.73 -1.27
CA THR A 67 8.00 -23.85 -0.92
C THR A 67 7.14 -23.67 -2.17
N GLN A 68 6.10 -24.50 -2.30
CA GLN A 68 5.21 -24.45 -3.43
C GLN A 68 4.35 -23.18 -3.40
N VAL A 69 4.35 -22.41 -4.50
CA VAL A 69 3.42 -21.32 -4.73
C VAL A 69 2.05 -21.90 -5.02
N ALA A 70 1.08 -21.65 -4.16
CA ALA A 70 -0.30 -22.11 -4.35
C ALA A 70 -1.00 -21.25 -5.43
N ASN A 71 -0.85 -19.92 -5.34
CA ASN A 71 -1.43 -19.00 -6.30
C ASN A 71 -0.47 -17.85 -6.60
N TRP A 72 -0.48 -17.39 -7.86
CA TRP A 72 0.25 -16.23 -8.34
C TRP A 72 -0.67 -15.46 -9.29
N ARG A 73 -1.05 -14.26 -8.92
CA ARG A 73 -1.97 -13.46 -9.74
C ARG A 73 -1.67 -11.96 -9.61
N ARG A 74 -1.99 -11.20 -10.61
CA ARG A 74 -2.07 -9.75 -10.48
C ARG A 74 -3.27 -9.40 -9.58
N GLY A 75 -3.09 -8.50 -8.63
CA GLY A 75 -4.21 -7.99 -7.84
C GLY A 75 -5.11 -7.09 -8.69
N GLU A 76 -6.43 -7.21 -8.53
CA GLU A 76 -7.39 -6.41 -9.29
C GLU A 76 -7.47 -4.98 -8.73
N LYS A 77 -7.65 -4.85 -7.42
CA LYS A 77 -7.77 -3.56 -6.74
C LYS A 77 -6.46 -3.18 -6.06
N LEU A 78 -6.16 -1.89 -6.09
CA LEU A 78 -5.09 -1.29 -5.32
C LEU A 78 -5.67 -0.24 -4.39
N TYR A 79 -5.33 -0.31 -3.10
CA TYR A 79 -5.54 0.75 -2.15
C TYR A 79 -4.21 1.45 -1.91
N LEU A 80 -4.10 2.68 -2.40
CA LEU A 80 -2.92 3.52 -2.30
C LEU A 80 -3.20 4.66 -1.33
N ALA A 81 -2.60 4.63 -0.15
CA ALA A 81 -2.64 5.78 0.74
C ALA A 81 -1.42 6.68 0.49
N VAL A 82 -1.64 7.96 0.34
CA VAL A 82 -0.58 8.97 0.26
C VAL A 82 -0.52 9.69 1.59
N LEU A 83 0.58 9.48 2.33
CA LEU A 83 0.83 10.12 3.61
C LEU A 83 1.90 11.19 3.43
N ILE A 84 1.52 12.44 3.64
CA ILE A 84 2.41 13.61 3.51
C ILE A 84 2.79 14.09 4.92
N ASP A 85 4.06 14.24 5.15
CA ASP A 85 4.54 14.78 6.43
C ASP A 85 4.24 16.28 6.53
N ASP A 86 3.50 16.67 7.55
CA ASP A 86 3.03 18.06 7.73
C ASP A 86 4.17 19.00 8.21
N SER A 87 5.33 18.44 8.59
CA SER A 87 6.53 19.19 8.96
C SER A 87 7.43 19.60 7.79
N LEU A 88 7.10 19.15 6.57
CA LEU A 88 7.91 19.44 5.38
C LEU A 88 7.97 20.94 5.08
N ASP A 89 9.05 21.34 4.40
CA ASP A 89 9.14 22.68 3.81
C ASP A 89 7.99 22.86 2.81
N VAL A 90 7.30 24.00 2.89
CA VAL A 90 6.13 24.28 2.06
C VAL A 90 6.43 24.27 0.55
N THR A 91 7.69 24.43 0.17
CA THR A 91 8.12 24.36 -1.24
C THR A 91 7.94 22.99 -1.86
N VAL A 92 7.77 21.92 -1.07
CA VAL A 92 7.41 20.59 -1.58
C VAL A 92 6.10 20.63 -2.37
N ALA A 93 5.22 21.58 -2.06
CA ALA A 93 3.95 21.74 -2.75
C ALA A 93 4.09 22.21 -4.21
N ASN A 94 5.27 22.66 -4.63
CA ASN A 94 5.56 22.93 -6.04
C ASN A 94 5.41 21.66 -6.91
N GLN A 95 5.49 20.48 -6.28
CA GLN A 95 5.36 19.18 -6.92
C GLN A 95 3.92 18.63 -6.92
N TRP A 96 2.95 19.36 -6.33
CA TRP A 96 1.57 18.87 -6.24
C TRP A 96 0.88 18.69 -7.59
N ASN A 97 1.29 19.44 -8.61
CA ASN A 97 0.75 19.22 -9.96
C ASN A 97 1.17 17.86 -10.52
N GLU A 98 2.42 17.47 -10.35
CA GLU A 98 2.93 16.15 -10.75
C GLU A 98 2.24 15.02 -9.96
N LEU A 99 2.01 15.23 -8.66
CA LEU A 99 1.28 14.28 -7.82
C LEU A 99 -0.20 14.15 -8.24
N LYS A 100 -0.86 15.25 -8.62
CA LYS A 100 -2.22 15.22 -9.19
C LYS A 100 -2.27 14.49 -10.52
N GLU A 101 -1.29 14.71 -11.40
CA GLU A 101 -1.17 13.99 -12.68
C GLU A 101 -1.00 12.49 -12.42
N PHE A 102 -0.14 12.11 -11.49
CA PHE A 102 0.03 10.72 -11.07
C PHE A 102 -1.27 10.10 -10.55
N PHE A 103 -2.06 10.82 -9.71
CA PHE A 103 -3.36 10.33 -9.24
C PHE A 103 -4.32 10.08 -10.41
N ASN A 104 -4.45 11.06 -11.30
CA ASN A 104 -5.38 10.99 -12.43
C ASN A 104 -4.99 9.94 -13.48
N ALA A 105 -3.70 9.58 -13.55
CA ALA A 105 -3.20 8.55 -14.45
C ALA A 105 -3.43 7.12 -13.90
N GLN A 106 -3.81 6.95 -12.62
CA GLN A 106 -4.04 5.63 -12.06
C GLN A 106 -5.28 4.97 -12.65
N PRO A 107 -5.28 3.62 -12.79
CA PRO A 107 -6.48 2.88 -13.20
C PRO A 107 -7.66 3.10 -12.24
N GLN A 108 -8.90 3.02 -12.74
CA GLN A 108 -10.12 3.14 -11.93
C GLN A 108 -10.25 2.06 -10.83
N THR A 109 -9.44 1.01 -10.90
CA THR A 109 -9.32 -0.02 -9.86
C THR A 109 -8.41 0.39 -8.71
N THR A 110 -7.76 1.56 -8.81
CA THR A 110 -6.94 2.15 -7.74
C THR A 110 -7.80 3.09 -6.89
N TYR A 111 -7.84 2.83 -5.60
CA TYR A 111 -8.49 3.68 -4.60
C TYR A 111 -7.42 4.48 -3.88
N ILE A 112 -7.49 5.80 -3.95
CA ILE A 112 -6.48 6.71 -3.38
C ILE A 112 -7.04 7.37 -2.12
N SER A 113 -6.26 7.36 -1.04
CA SER A 113 -6.49 8.13 0.17
C SER A 113 -5.38 9.15 0.35
N VAL A 114 -5.69 10.34 0.88
CA VAL A 114 -4.71 11.39 1.20
C VAL A 114 -4.80 11.72 2.68
N ALA A 115 -3.67 11.64 3.37
CA ALA A 115 -3.54 11.97 4.77
C ALA A 115 -2.27 12.80 5.05
N TYR A 116 -2.26 13.52 6.16
CA TYR A 116 -1.12 14.31 6.62
C TYR A 116 -0.63 13.78 7.96
N ALA A 117 0.67 13.51 8.07
CA ALA A 117 1.29 13.10 9.33
C ALA A 117 1.48 14.32 10.22
N ARG A 118 0.76 14.38 11.33
CA ARG A 118 0.82 15.48 12.30
C ARG A 118 0.61 14.97 13.72
N ASN A 119 1.44 15.40 14.64
CA ASN A 119 1.33 15.03 16.05
C ASN A 119 1.28 13.50 16.28
N GLY A 120 2.03 12.73 15.48
CA GLY A 120 2.06 11.27 15.55
C GLY A 120 0.79 10.57 15.07
N ALA A 121 -0.13 11.26 14.41
CA ALA A 121 -1.37 10.73 13.87
C ALA A 121 -1.48 10.99 12.36
N ALA A 122 -2.25 10.17 11.66
CA ALA A 122 -2.63 10.39 10.28
C ALA A 122 -3.93 11.20 10.22
N MET A 123 -3.79 12.48 9.87
CA MET A 123 -4.92 13.38 9.66
C MET A 123 -5.48 13.18 8.26
N LEU A 124 -6.59 12.46 8.18
CA LEU A 124 -7.22 12.11 6.92
C LEU A 124 -7.82 13.36 6.24
N ALA A 125 -7.36 13.68 5.04
CA ALA A 125 -7.90 14.74 4.20
C ALA A 125 -8.91 14.19 3.19
N GLN A 126 -8.67 12.96 2.68
CA GLN A 126 -9.57 12.23 1.80
C GLN A 126 -9.44 10.74 2.09
N ASP A 127 -10.56 10.08 2.37
CA ASP A 127 -10.61 8.62 2.49
C ASP A 127 -10.49 7.93 1.13
N PHE A 128 -10.29 6.62 1.11
CA PHE A 128 -10.10 5.86 -0.11
C PHE A 128 -11.24 6.08 -1.10
N THR A 129 -10.89 6.59 -2.28
CA THR A 129 -11.80 6.87 -3.37
C THR A 129 -11.18 6.53 -4.72
N ASN A 130 -11.96 6.01 -5.65
CA ASN A 130 -11.55 5.87 -7.05
C ASN A 130 -11.90 7.09 -7.89
N ASN A 131 -12.50 8.11 -7.30
CA ASN A 131 -12.57 9.44 -7.89
C ASN A 131 -11.25 10.17 -7.62
N HIS A 132 -10.31 10.05 -8.54
CA HIS A 132 -8.95 10.58 -8.39
C HIS A 132 -8.91 12.11 -8.30
N GLU A 133 -9.90 12.80 -8.87
CA GLU A 133 -10.00 14.26 -8.72
C GLU A 133 -10.30 14.68 -7.27
N LEU A 134 -11.09 13.90 -6.52
CA LEU A 134 -11.32 14.15 -5.10
C LEU A 134 -10.04 14.00 -4.30
N ALA A 135 -9.26 12.93 -4.58
CA ALA A 135 -7.97 12.74 -3.96
C ALA A 135 -7.00 13.89 -4.31
N ALA A 136 -6.98 14.35 -5.57
CA ALA A 136 -6.16 15.46 -6.01
C ALA A 136 -6.54 16.81 -5.35
N LYS A 137 -7.83 17.03 -5.11
CA LYS A 137 -8.32 18.23 -4.41
C LYS A 137 -8.00 18.25 -2.91
N ALA A 138 -7.69 17.10 -2.32
CA ALA A 138 -7.30 16.99 -0.91
C ALA A 138 -5.83 17.40 -0.64
N LEU A 139 -5.05 17.63 -1.69
CA LEU A 139 -3.68 18.10 -1.56
C LEU A 139 -3.67 19.57 -1.13
N ARG A 140 -2.99 19.84 -0.02
CA ARG A 140 -2.80 21.18 0.55
C ARG A 140 -1.33 21.42 0.91
N LEU A 141 -1.00 22.65 1.23
CA LEU A 141 0.33 22.98 1.75
C LEU A 141 0.56 22.27 3.09
N PRO A 142 1.77 21.75 3.34
CA PRO A 142 2.19 21.36 4.67
C PRO A 142 2.18 22.54 5.63
N VAL A 143 2.04 22.28 6.92
CA VAL A 143 2.09 23.33 7.95
C VAL A 143 3.51 23.88 8.10
N GLY A 144 4.52 23.05 7.88
CA GLY A 144 5.90 23.44 7.99
C GLY A 144 6.38 23.54 9.44
N THR A 145 7.14 24.60 9.75
CA THR A 145 7.61 24.85 11.11
C THR A 145 6.44 24.95 12.09
N GLY A 146 6.47 24.18 13.17
CA GLY A 146 5.38 24.10 14.14
C GLY A 146 4.49 22.86 13.99
N ALA A 147 4.68 22.07 12.95
CA ALA A 147 4.16 20.72 12.93
C ALA A 147 5.17 19.78 13.58
N PHE A 148 4.85 19.27 14.75
CA PHE A 148 5.60 18.14 15.32
C PHE A 148 5.12 16.88 14.61
N SER A 149 6.02 16.21 13.89
CA SER A 149 5.69 15.00 13.16
C SER A 149 6.54 13.82 13.62
N SER A 150 5.91 12.66 13.68
CA SER A 150 6.54 11.35 13.63
C SER A 150 5.88 10.61 12.48
N PRO A 151 6.55 10.46 11.32
CA PRO A 151 5.98 9.76 10.18
C PRO A 151 5.66 8.31 10.53
N TYR A 152 6.45 7.69 11.40
CA TYR A 152 6.29 6.28 11.79
C TYR A 152 5.06 6.06 12.66
N LEU A 153 4.82 6.92 13.66
CA LEU A 153 3.60 6.86 14.46
C LEU A 153 2.35 7.15 13.60
N ALA A 154 2.45 8.10 12.67
CA ALA A 154 1.37 8.39 11.74
C ALA A 154 1.08 7.22 10.80
N LEU A 155 2.12 6.50 10.31
CA LEU A 155 1.96 5.26 9.54
C LEU A 155 1.25 4.18 10.36
N LEU A 156 1.64 3.98 11.63
CA LEU A 156 0.99 3.02 12.52
C LEU A 156 -0.50 3.37 12.73
N ASP A 157 -0.83 4.66 12.83
CA ASP A 157 -2.21 5.11 12.95
C ASP A 157 -3.00 4.93 11.64
N LEU A 158 -2.41 5.27 10.50
CA LEU A 158 -3.01 5.08 9.18
C LEU A 158 -3.36 3.61 8.92
N MET A 159 -2.45 2.70 9.25
CA MET A 159 -2.63 1.27 9.05
C MET A 159 -3.77 0.65 9.86
N LYS A 160 -4.29 1.32 10.90
CA LYS A 160 -5.49 0.87 11.64
C LYS A 160 -6.79 1.07 10.84
N ARG A 161 -6.79 1.93 9.83
CA ARG A 161 -7.98 2.38 9.10
C ARG A 161 -8.15 1.69 7.75
N TRP A 162 -7.40 0.64 7.48
CA TRP A 162 -7.38 0.00 6.17
C TRP A 162 -8.65 -0.80 5.89
N PRO A 163 -9.23 -0.72 4.69
CA PRO A 163 -10.37 -1.55 4.32
C PRO A 163 -10.04 -3.03 4.37
N SER A 164 -10.94 -3.86 4.92
CA SER A 164 -10.74 -5.31 5.04
C SER A 164 -10.71 -6.03 3.69
N SER A 165 -11.37 -5.47 2.68
CA SER A 165 -11.51 -6.05 1.33
C SER A 165 -10.35 -5.70 0.38
N ALA A 166 -9.28 -5.10 0.87
CA ALA A 166 -8.18 -4.66 0.01
C ALA A 166 -7.38 -5.84 -0.52
N ASP A 167 -7.21 -5.93 -1.84
CA ASP A 167 -6.32 -6.88 -2.49
C ASP A 167 -4.85 -6.47 -2.30
N ARG A 168 -4.45 -5.39 -2.96
CA ARG A 168 -3.11 -4.81 -2.86
C ARG A 168 -3.17 -3.56 -2.00
N ARG A 169 -2.15 -3.40 -1.17
CA ARG A 169 -2.07 -2.30 -0.21
C ARG A 169 -0.71 -1.65 -0.33
N SER A 170 -0.71 -0.37 -0.67
CA SER A 170 0.53 0.41 -0.76
C SER A 170 0.38 1.76 -0.09
N ILE A 171 1.44 2.25 0.52
CA ILE A 171 1.55 3.61 1.04
C ILE A 171 2.64 4.31 0.26
N LEU A 172 2.38 5.53 -0.20
CA LEU A 172 3.39 6.49 -0.63
C LEU A 172 3.60 7.49 0.50
N LEU A 173 4.74 7.42 1.15
CA LEU A 173 5.14 8.35 2.19
C LEU A 173 6.00 9.47 1.59
N ILE A 174 5.60 10.72 1.75
CA ILE A 174 6.42 11.90 1.40
C ILE A 174 6.86 12.54 2.71
N SER A 175 8.13 12.38 3.08
CA SER A 175 8.65 12.77 4.39
C SER A 175 10.15 13.02 4.40
N SER A 176 10.64 13.72 5.39
CA SER A 176 12.06 13.81 5.73
C SER A 176 12.58 12.56 6.46
N GLY A 177 11.69 11.68 6.90
CA GLY A 177 12.03 10.51 7.73
C GLY A 177 12.47 10.87 9.16
N ILE A 178 12.39 12.14 9.55
CA ILE A 178 12.80 12.58 10.88
C ILE A 178 11.64 12.39 11.87
N ASP A 179 11.94 11.71 12.98
CA ASP A 179 11.00 11.53 14.09
C ASP A 179 11.25 12.57 15.17
N TYR A 180 10.38 13.58 15.25
CA TYR A 180 10.49 14.65 16.25
C TYR A 180 10.09 14.21 17.66
N PHE A 181 9.36 13.09 17.82
CA PHE A 181 8.96 12.59 19.14
C PHE A 181 10.05 11.81 19.84
N ARG A 182 11.02 11.24 19.09
CA ARG A 182 12.08 10.39 19.63
C ARG A 182 13.42 11.09 19.81
N GLY A 183 13.55 12.33 19.36
CA GLY A 183 14.77 13.10 19.55
C GLY A 183 15.97 12.57 18.76
N ASN A 184 17.15 12.52 19.40
CA ASN A 184 18.43 12.20 18.74
C ASN A 184 18.85 10.72 18.84
N PHE A 185 17.94 9.77 18.94
CA PHE A 185 18.29 8.35 18.92
C PHE A 185 18.91 7.92 17.58
N PRO A 186 19.82 6.95 17.57
CA PRO A 186 20.46 6.46 16.34
C PRO A 186 19.50 5.90 15.30
N SER A 187 18.42 5.26 15.73
CA SER A 187 17.27 4.86 14.91
C SER A 187 15.99 5.01 15.73
N SER A 188 14.87 5.32 15.07
CA SER A 188 13.60 5.36 15.77
C SER A 188 13.09 3.93 16.02
N PRO A 189 12.77 3.56 17.27
CA PRO A 189 12.16 2.25 17.57
C PRO A 189 10.79 2.09 16.89
N ASP A 190 10.18 3.20 16.49
CA ASP A 190 8.90 3.19 15.80
C ASP A 190 9.03 2.74 14.34
N VAL A 191 10.22 2.83 13.71
CA VAL A 191 10.50 2.24 12.38
C VAL A 191 10.28 0.73 12.40
N ASP A 192 10.86 0.04 13.40
CA ASP A 192 10.74 -1.41 13.52
C ASP A 192 9.28 -1.85 13.73
N SER A 193 8.57 -1.15 14.61
CA SER A 193 7.15 -1.40 14.84
C SER A 193 6.31 -1.15 13.58
N THR A 194 6.69 -0.16 12.78
CA THR A 194 6.00 0.23 11.55
C THR A 194 6.15 -0.85 10.47
N PHE A 195 7.38 -1.29 10.15
CA PHE A 195 7.53 -2.30 9.11
C PHE A 195 6.97 -3.66 9.54
N GLN A 196 7.10 -4.05 10.82
CA GLN A 196 6.47 -5.28 11.31
C GLN A 196 4.94 -5.22 11.17
N ARG A 197 4.31 -4.08 11.46
CA ARG A 197 2.88 -3.90 11.25
C ARG A 197 2.52 -3.96 9.76
N ALA A 198 3.30 -3.32 8.91
CA ALA A 198 3.10 -3.35 7.46
C ALA A 198 3.22 -4.78 6.90
N GLN A 199 4.23 -5.53 7.31
CA GLN A 199 4.42 -6.94 6.93
C GLN A 199 3.24 -7.82 7.40
N LYS A 200 2.73 -7.63 8.64
CA LYS A 200 1.53 -8.33 9.14
C LYS A 200 0.29 -8.04 8.29
N GLN A 201 0.17 -6.86 7.74
CA GLN A 201 -0.97 -6.43 6.93
C GLN A 201 -0.74 -6.53 5.43
N ASN A 202 0.43 -7.02 4.99
CA ASN A 202 0.83 -7.08 3.59
C ASN A 202 0.71 -5.71 2.89
N ILE A 203 1.36 -4.69 3.48
CA ILE A 203 1.41 -3.32 2.98
C ILE A 203 2.83 -2.99 2.53
N ASN A 204 3.01 -2.55 1.28
CA ASN A 204 4.27 -1.98 0.79
C ASN A 204 4.33 -0.49 1.10
N ILE A 205 5.46 0.01 1.61
CA ILE A 205 5.64 1.43 1.94
C ILE A 205 6.75 2.01 1.07
N TRP A 206 6.34 2.71 0.03
CA TRP A 206 7.20 3.50 -0.85
C TRP A 206 7.46 4.86 -0.21
N SER A 207 8.62 5.46 -0.43
CA SER A 207 8.87 6.79 0.09
C SER A 207 9.56 7.71 -0.91
N ILE A 208 9.18 8.99 -0.87
CA ILE A 208 9.91 10.09 -1.51
C ILE A 208 10.44 10.98 -0.39
N TYR A 209 11.76 11.14 -0.35
CA TYR A 209 12.37 12.06 0.59
C TYR A 209 12.07 13.50 0.19
N ALA A 210 11.64 14.29 1.16
CA ALA A 210 11.56 15.74 1.05
C ALA A 210 12.03 16.36 2.38
N PRO A 211 12.82 17.44 2.36
CA PRO A 211 13.35 18.05 3.58
C PRO A 211 12.24 18.69 4.41
N ASP A 212 12.42 18.67 5.73
CA ASP A 212 11.57 19.42 6.65
C ASP A 212 11.84 20.92 6.61
N ALA A 213 10.92 21.71 7.17
CA ALA A 213 11.02 23.15 7.21
C ALA A 213 12.17 23.68 8.09
N GLU A 214 12.73 22.85 8.99
CA GLU A 214 13.87 23.16 9.83
C GLU A 214 15.22 22.69 9.26
N HIS A 215 15.21 22.09 8.08
CA HIS A 215 16.39 21.49 7.44
C HIS A 215 17.58 22.46 7.36
N ARG A 216 17.32 23.74 7.10
CA ARG A 216 18.36 24.76 6.93
C ARG A 216 19.20 25.02 8.18
N SER A 217 18.73 24.62 9.37
CA SER A 217 19.38 24.95 10.62
C SER A 217 20.09 23.78 11.33
N ARG A 218 19.87 22.52 10.98
CA ARG A 218 20.29 21.37 11.81
C ARG A 218 20.96 20.19 11.11
N GLY A 219 21.58 20.40 9.96
CA GLY A 219 22.71 19.57 9.56
C GLY A 219 22.42 18.25 8.85
N PHE A 220 23.36 17.94 7.98
CA PHE A 220 23.54 16.76 7.15
C PHE A 220 23.24 15.41 7.85
N PHE A 221 23.65 15.24 9.12
CA PHE A 221 23.44 13.98 9.86
C PHE A 221 21.96 13.62 10.09
N ARG A 222 21.08 14.61 10.27
CA ARG A 222 19.65 14.35 10.44
C ARG A 222 19.01 13.91 9.14
N ALA A 223 19.32 14.61 8.05
CA ALA A 223 18.83 14.24 6.72
C ALA A 223 19.26 12.83 6.35
N PHE A 224 20.55 12.51 6.54
CA PHE A 224 21.10 11.18 6.27
C PHE A 224 20.39 10.07 7.09
N ARG A 225 20.14 10.34 8.38
CA ARG A 225 19.41 9.40 9.24
C ARG A 225 17.98 9.21 8.75
N GLY A 226 17.25 10.30 8.46
CA GLY A 226 15.90 10.21 7.95
C GLY A 226 15.82 9.40 6.67
N GLN A 227 16.75 9.63 5.72
CA GLN A 227 16.84 8.84 4.49
C GLN A 227 17.14 7.36 4.77
N SER A 228 18.04 7.06 5.71
CA SER A 228 18.36 5.69 6.10
C SER A 228 17.14 4.97 6.69
N ASP A 229 16.38 5.64 7.56
CA ASP A 229 15.16 5.08 8.14
C ASP A 229 14.07 4.88 7.07
N LEU A 230 13.91 5.81 6.11
CA LEU A 230 13.00 5.66 4.98
C LEU A 230 13.40 4.50 4.06
N SER A 231 14.70 4.37 3.74
CA SER A 231 15.21 3.25 2.91
C SER A 231 14.96 1.92 3.59
N ARG A 232 15.29 1.81 4.87
CA ARG A 232 15.05 0.60 5.65
C ARG A 232 13.56 0.24 5.72
N LEU A 233 12.69 1.24 5.94
CA LEU A 233 11.24 1.03 5.95
C LEU A 233 10.73 0.48 4.61
N ALA A 234 11.20 1.04 3.50
CA ALA A 234 10.83 0.60 2.17
C ALA A 234 11.33 -0.82 1.89
N GLU A 235 12.62 -1.09 2.11
CA GLU A 235 13.23 -2.41 1.90
C GLU A 235 12.54 -3.50 2.72
N GLU A 236 12.29 -3.25 4.01
CA GLU A 236 11.63 -4.22 4.91
C GLU A 236 10.17 -4.47 4.54
N THR A 237 9.55 -3.59 3.77
CA THR A 237 8.18 -3.76 3.28
C THR A 237 8.08 -4.17 1.80
N GLY A 238 9.23 -4.42 1.14
CA GLY A 238 9.28 -4.82 -0.27
C GLY A 238 8.91 -3.70 -1.24
N ALA A 239 9.44 -2.51 -0.98
CA ALA A 239 9.27 -1.30 -1.76
C ALA A 239 10.61 -0.55 -1.89
N GLU A 240 10.59 0.64 -2.45
CA GLU A 240 11.77 1.48 -2.64
C GLU A 240 11.59 2.87 -2.04
N SER A 241 12.73 3.50 -1.75
CA SER A 241 12.82 4.86 -1.24
C SER A 241 13.55 5.75 -2.24
N TYR A 242 12.91 6.83 -2.67
CA TYR A 242 13.41 7.74 -3.68
C TYR A 242 14.00 9.00 -3.06
N TYR A 243 15.27 9.26 -3.33
CA TYR A 243 15.94 10.49 -2.91
C TYR A 243 17.15 10.82 -3.82
N LEU A 244 17.45 12.10 -3.95
CA LEU A 244 18.65 12.59 -4.65
C LEU A 244 19.36 13.59 -3.75
N GLY A 245 20.38 13.12 -3.03
CA GLY A 245 21.07 13.93 -2.03
C GLY A 245 20.15 14.34 -0.88
N THR A 246 20.46 15.46 -0.21
CA THR A 246 19.73 15.95 0.97
C THR A 246 18.80 17.12 0.67
N SER A 247 18.72 17.54 -0.59
CA SER A 247 17.85 18.63 -1.04
C SER A 247 16.47 18.12 -1.43
N ALA A 248 15.50 19.03 -1.50
CA ALA A 248 14.21 18.71 -2.10
C ALA A 248 14.39 18.30 -3.56
N PRO A 249 13.75 17.23 -4.03
CA PRO A 249 13.74 16.92 -5.45
C PRO A 249 13.18 18.08 -6.26
N VAL A 250 13.79 18.40 -7.37
CA VAL A 250 13.33 19.45 -8.30
C VAL A 250 12.01 19.02 -8.95
N SER A 251 11.81 17.73 -9.11
CA SER A 251 10.60 17.10 -9.67
C SER A 251 10.37 15.76 -9.00
N PHE A 252 9.09 15.43 -8.72
CA PHE A 252 8.68 14.10 -8.29
C PHE A 252 8.37 13.19 -9.48
N LYS A 253 8.19 13.76 -10.66
CA LYS A 253 7.72 13.02 -11.84
C LYS A 253 8.52 11.75 -12.13
N PRO A 254 9.88 11.74 -12.16
CA PRO A 254 10.64 10.52 -12.42
C PRO A 254 10.31 9.40 -11.43
N TYR A 255 10.22 9.73 -10.13
CA TYR A 255 9.89 8.77 -9.07
C TYR A 255 8.44 8.28 -9.14
N LEU A 256 7.51 9.17 -9.49
CA LEU A 256 6.10 8.84 -9.65
C LEU A 256 5.85 7.97 -10.89
N ASP A 257 6.57 8.23 -11.99
CA ASP A 257 6.52 7.41 -13.20
C ASP A 257 7.03 5.98 -12.91
N GLU A 258 8.16 5.86 -12.22
CA GLU A 258 8.72 4.57 -11.79
C GLU A 258 7.78 3.85 -10.82
N LEU A 259 7.26 4.55 -9.81
CA LEU A 259 6.27 4.00 -8.89
C LEU A 259 5.03 3.49 -9.63
N ALA A 260 4.54 4.21 -10.65
CA ALA A 260 3.40 3.76 -11.45
C ALA A 260 3.69 2.43 -12.15
N VAL A 261 4.91 2.26 -12.70
CA VAL A 261 5.34 0.98 -13.30
C VAL A 261 5.38 -0.12 -12.23
N HIS A 262 5.95 0.15 -11.07
CA HIS A 262 6.02 -0.81 -9.97
C HIS A 262 4.62 -1.24 -9.50
N LEU A 263 3.71 -0.30 -9.25
CA LEU A 263 2.33 -0.59 -8.85
C LEU A 263 1.56 -1.40 -9.91
N ALA A 264 1.82 -1.17 -11.19
CA ALA A 264 1.22 -1.94 -12.28
C ALA A 264 1.75 -3.39 -12.36
N ASN A 265 2.96 -3.64 -11.84
CA ASN A 265 3.62 -4.94 -11.87
C ASN A 265 3.64 -5.66 -10.50
N GLN A 266 2.69 -5.33 -9.63
CA GLN A 266 2.49 -6.04 -8.37
C GLN A 266 1.66 -7.31 -8.56
N TYR A 267 2.14 -8.40 -7.98
CA TYR A 267 1.51 -9.69 -7.90
C TYR A 267 1.21 -10.08 -6.45
N LEU A 268 0.20 -10.91 -6.28
CA LEU A 268 -0.12 -11.56 -5.02
C LEU A 268 0.35 -13.01 -5.10
N LEU A 269 1.37 -13.34 -4.30
CA LEU A 269 1.88 -14.69 -4.11
C LEU A 269 1.19 -15.29 -2.89
N THR A 270 0.51 -16.43 -3.09
CA THR A 270 -0.13 -17.18 -2.01
C THR A 270 0.53 -18.55 -1.87
N PHE A 271 0.80 -18.95 -0.64
CA PHE A 271 1.40 -20.24 -0.30
C PHE A 271 0.75 -20.83 0.96
N LYS A 272 0.99 -22.12 1.21
CA LYS A 272 0.56 -22.77 2.45
C LYS A 272 1.61 -22.52 3.53
N GLY A 273 1.18 -22.01 4.70
CA GLY A 273 2.07 -21.75 5.82
C GLY A 273 1.29 -21.31 7.05
N ASN A 274 1.79 -21.69 8.21
CA ASN A 274 1.31 -21.24 9.50
C ASN A 274 2.47 -21.11 10.50
N GLY A 275 2.26 -20.38 11.56
CA GLY A 275 3.28 -20.17 12.61
C GLY A 275 3.46 -21.34 13.56
N GLY A 276 2.69 -22.45 13.43
CA GLY A 276 2.61 -23.49 14.43
C GLY A 276 1.80 -23.02 15.66
N ALA A 277 2.27 -23.34 16.86
CA ALA A 277 1.58 -22.96 18.11
C ALA A 277 1.52 -21.45 18.38
N LYS A 278 2.37 -20.66 17.73
CA LYS A 278 2.44 -19.19 17.89
C LYS A 278 2.65 -18.50 16.56
N GLU A 279 2.14 -17.27 16.44
CA GLU A 279 2.46 -16.40 15.32
C GLU A 279 3.96 -16.07 15.28
N ARG A 280 4.53 -15.95 14.07
CA ARG A 280 5.94 -15.60 13.89
C ARG A 280 6.21 -15.00 12.52
N PHE A 281 7.35 -14.33 12.41
CA PHE A 281 7.91 -13.91 11.13
C PHE A 281 8.90 -14.96 10.61
N GLU A 282 8.83 -15.24 9.31
CA GLU A 282 9.74 -16.17 8.63
C GLU A 282 10.41 -15.46 7.45
N ARG A 283 11.69 -15.75 7.25
CA ARG A 283 12.45 -15.20 6.12
C ARG A 283 11.95 -15.77 4.81
N VAL A 284 11.82 -14.90 3.82
CA VAL A 284 11.46 -15.30 2.46
C VAL A 284 12.53 -14.88 1.46
N ARG A 285 12.65 -15.65 0.39
CA ARG A 285 13.43 -15.31 -0.79
C ARG A 285 12.62 -15.70 -2.01
N ILE A 286 12.53 -14.76 -2.97
CA ILE A 286 11.82 -14.97 -4.23
C ILE A 286 12.80 -14.71 -5.35
N THR A 287 12.89 -15.63 -6.31
CA THR A 287 13.79 -15.52 -7.45
C THR A 287 13.07 -15.96 -8.72
N THR A 288 13.62 -15.55 -9.88
CA THR A 288 13.18 -15.97 -11.20
C THR A 288 14.38 -16.23 -12.10
N GLU A 289 14.20 -17.06 -13.11
CA GLU A 289 15.18 -17.31 -14.18
C GLU A 289 14.91 -16.41 -15.40
N LEU A 290 13.83 -15.62 -15.36
CA LEU A 290 13.56 -14.65 -16.43
C LEU A 290 14.68 -13.63 -16.54
N PRO A 291 15.27 -13.42 -17.73
CA PRO A 291 16.33 -12.46 -17.90
C PRO A 291 15.81 -11.03 -17.66
N HIS A 292 16.62 -10.23 -16.99
CA HIS A 292 16.34 -8.83 -16.71
C HIS A 292 15.10 -8.57 -15.82
N VAL A 293 14.66 -9.56 -15.04
CA VAL A 293 13.60 -9.42 -14.05
C VAL A 293 14.17 -9.66 -12.66
N GLU A 294 13.81 -8.78 -11.73
CA GLU A 294 14.06 -8.92 -10.30
C GLU A 294 12.75 -8.76 -9.53
N PHE A 295 12.73 -9.23 -8.28
CA PHE A 295 11.56 -9.08 -7.42
C PHE A 295 11.86 -8.20 -6.23
N LEU A 296 11.00 -7.21 -5.99
CA LEU A 296 10.91 -6.52 -4.72
C LEU A 296 9.83 -7.19 -3.89
N ALA A 297 10.19 -7.60 -2.70
CA ALA A 297 9.29 -8.21 -1.73
C ALA A 297 9.84 -8.01 -0.32
N ALA A 298 8.96 -7.97 0.67
CA ALA A 298 9.39 -7.95 2.06
C ALA A 298 10.29 -9.16 2.35
N PRO A 299 11.43 -8.99 3.05
CA PRO A 299 12.37 -10.09 3.34
C PRO A 299 11.82 -11.09 4.34
N GLN A 300 10.71 -10.76 4.98
CA GLN A 300 10.01 -11.60 5.95
C GLN A 300 8.50 -11.58 5.69
N VAL A 301 7.85 -12.67 6.01
CA VAL A 301 6.39 -12.80 5.97
C VAL A 301 5.87 -13.21 7.35
N PHE A 302 4.71 -12.66 7.70
CA PHE A 302 4.02 -13.01 8.93
C PHE A 302 3.21 -14.29 8.74
N LEU A 303 3.46 -15.28 9.60
CA LEU A 303 2.71 -16.52 9.69
C LEU A 303 1.80 -16.48 10.92
N PRO A 304 0.46 -16.53 10.76
CA PRO A 304 -0.45 -16.61 11.91
C PRO A 304 -0.28 -17.95 12.63
N ALA A 305 -0.68 -17.99 13.90
CA ALA A 305 -0.78 -19.25 14.64
C ALA A 305 -1.71 -20.23 13.91
N ALA A 306 -1.42 -21.51 14.00
CA ALA A 306 -2.33 -22.54 13.51
C ALA A 306 -3.65 -22.47 14.32
N GLN A 307 -4.78 -22.44 13.61
CA GLN A 307 -6.11 -22.53 14.21
C GLN A 307 -6.44 -23.96 14.57
#